data_4e7a06114e9fc770918726245d759641
#
_entry.id   4e7a06114e9fc770918726245d759641
#
_cell.length_a   1.000
_cell.length_b   1.000
_cell.length_c   1.000
_cell.angle_alpha   90.00
_cell.angle_beta   90.00
_cell.angle_gamma   90.00
#
_symmetry.space_group_name_H-M   'P 1'
#
loop_
_entity.id
_entity.type
_entity.pdbx_description
1 polymer ?
#
loop_
_entity_poly.entity_id
_entity_poly.type
_entity_poly.pdbx_seq_one_letter_code
_entity_poly.pdbx_strand_id
1 'polypeptide(L)'
;MTQYDVVIAGGAMAGATLALALSYLTDNQLKVAVVEPYQVDTSHPGFDSRSIALSYGTVDILRRFQLWPSIAPCATPITDIHVSDRSHLAMTDISAQQVGVEALGYVVELADVGRIYQSLLQRCESISLYTPAAVDRVERFTDSVSVHLNNGETLQAKLLVAADGAVSNCCQQLGMNLAQHDFEQTAVIANVVTEQVHRGRAFERFTEHGPVALLPMSDNRMSLVWCLPPDLAEQVMLLSDEQFLERLQQEFGWRLGQMQKVGMRASYPLILRHREQNISHRFAVVGNAAQTLHPIAGQGFNLGIRDVASLAEEITKQLDDVGAYSSLMRFKQRRCGDRQNTIWMTTSLVHLFSNDYLALRVARNLGLVMMDNLSGLKQPLLRQTLGLVSR
;
A
#
# COMPACT_ATOMS: atom_id res chain seq x y z
N MET A 1 33.58 -6.60 9.40
CA MET A 1 32.14 -6.90 9.26
C MET A 1 31.39 -6.17 10.37
N THR A 2 30.41 -5.38 9.99
CA THR A 2 29.59 -4.64 10.96
C THR A 2 28.43 -5.51 11.40
N GLN A 3 28.19 -5.62 12.71
CA GLN A 3 27.15 -6.49 13.28
C GLN A 3 25.88 -5.72 13.61
N TYR A 4 24.75 -6.28 13.19
CA TYR A 4 23.38 -5.78 13.44
C TYR A 4 22.52 -6.89 14.05
N ASP A 5 21.41 -6.51 14.65
CA ASP A 5 20.35 -7.45 15.01
C ASP A 5 19.47 -7.74 13.80
N VAL A 6 19.10 -6.68 13.05
CA VAL A 6 18.24 -6.77 11.87
C VAL A 6 18.85 -5.98 10.71
N VAL A 7 18.92 -6.59 9.53
CA VAL A 7 19.14 -5.88 8.25
C VAL A 7 17.81 -5.85 7.49
N ILE A 8 17.41 -4.69 7.01
CA ILE A 8 16.21 -4.48 6.21
C ILE A 8 16.64 -4.09 4.79
N ALA A 9 16.34 -4.92 3.82
CA ALA A 9 16.53 -4.62 2.41
C ALA A 9 15.32 -3.84 1.88
N GLY A 10 15.54 -2.59 1.47
CA GLY A 10 14.54 -1.61 1.06
C GLY A 10 14.18 -0.63 2.18
N GLY A 11 14.47 0.64 1.96
CA GLY A 11 14.22 1.76 2.88
C GLY A 11 12.97 2.60 2.54
N ALA A 12 12.14 2.15 1.60
CA ALA A 12 10.86 2.78 1.31
C ALA A 12 9.85 2.56 2.46
N MET A 13 8.59 2.97 2.26
CA MET A 13 7.57 3.04 3.31
C MET A 13 7.52 1.82 4.26
N ALA A 14 7.53 0.59 3.74
CA ALA A 14 7.42 -0.61 4.58
C ALA A 14 8.68 -0.86 5.42
N GLY A 15 9.86 -0.79 4.79
CA GLY A 15 11.13 -1.00 5.50
C GLY A 15 11.45 0.11 6.48
N ALA A 16 11.22 1.37 6.10
CA ALA A 16 11.39 2.51 7.01
C ALA A 16 10.44 2.42 8.22
N THR A 17 9.16 2.08 7.98
CA THR A 17 8.21 1.86 9.09
C THR A 17 8.69 0.75 10.03
N LEU A 18 9.21 -0.36 9.48
CA LEU A 18 9.73 -1.47 10.29
C LEU A 18 10.93 -1.02 11.14
N ALA A 19 11.91 -0.34 10.53
CA ALA A 19 13.09 0.13 11.24
C ALA A 19 12.73 1.05 12.41
N LEU A 20 11.88 2.06 12.15
CA LEU A 20 11.42 3.01 13.17
C LEU A 20 10.55 2.34 14.23
N ALA A 21 9.69 1.38 13.84
CA ALA A 21 8.89 0.61 14.80
C ALA A 21 9.77 -0.24 15.73
N LEU A 22 10.79 -0.92 15.20
CA LEU A 22 11.73 -1.70 16.01
C LEU A 22 12.50 -0.80 16.98
N SER A 23 13.03 0.33 16.50
CA SER A 23 13.71 1.30 17.34
C SER A 23 12.80 1.77 18.49
N TYR A 24 11.59 2.22 18.18
CA TYR A 24 10.63 2.70 19.18
C TYR A 24 10.21 1.60 20.18
N LEU A 25 9.80 0.42 19.70
CA LEU A 25 9.30 -0.66 20.55
C LEU A 25 10.36 -1.30 21.45
N THR A 26 11.63 -1.16 21.10
CA THR A 26 12.76 -1.73 21.87
C THR A 26 13.58 -0.67 22.60
N ASP A 27 13.10 0.57 22.62
CA ASP A 27 13.83 1.69 23.22
C ASP A 27 15.30 1.77 22.73
N ASN A 28 15.47 1.69 21.42
CA ASN A 28 16.76 1.68 20.71
C ASN A 28 17.73 0.53 21.08
N GLN A 29 17.26 -0.54 21.69
CA GLN A 29 18.13 -1.67 22.06
C GLN A 29 18.62 -2.48 20.86
N LEU A 30 17.81 -2.57 19.79
CA LEU A 30 18.20 -3.30 18.57
C LEU A 30 18.99 -2.39 17.62
N LYS A 31 20.09 -2.93 17.10
CA LYS A 31 20.86 -2.32 16.01
C LYS A 31 20.24 -2.71 14.67
N VAL A 32 19.73 -1.75 13.93
CA VAL A 32 19.07 -1.98 12.64
C VAL A 32 19.87 -1.35 11.51
N ALA A 33 20.14 -2.10 10.44
CA ALA A 33 20.62 -1.54 9.18
C ALA A 33 19.49 -1.48 8.15
N VAL A 34 19.36 -0.37 7.46
CA VAL A 34 18.44 -0.19 6.32
C VAL A 34 19.27 0.02 5.07
N VAL A 35 19.07 -0.84 4.07
CA VAL A 35 19.77 -0.81 2.78
C VAL A 35 18.81 -0.32 1.71
N GLU A 36 19.09 0.85 1.10
CA GLU A 36 18.20 1.48 0.12
C GLU A 36 18.99 1.88 -1.14
N PRO A 37 18.62 1.38 -2.33
CA PRO A 37 19.35 1.68 -3.56
C PRO A 37 19.19 3.12 -4.04
N TYR A 38 18.13 3.79 -3.66
CA TYR A 38 17.81 5.14 -4.13
C TYR A 38 17.98 6.18 -3.03
N GLN A 39 18.62 7.29 -3.36
CA GLN A 39 18.57 8.47 -2.49
C GLN A 39 17.18 9.10 -2.62
N VAL A 40 16.62 9.54 -1.49
CA VAL A 40 15.37 10.29 -1.51
C VAL A 40 15.63 11.62 -2.19
N ASP A 41 14.88 11.88 -3.28
CA ASP A 41 14.88 13.18 -3.92
C ASP A 41 14.31 14.22 -2.94
N THR A 42 15.07 15.27 -2.67
CA THR A 42 14.64 16.36 -1.81
C THR A 42 13.69 17.32 -2.50
N SER A 43 13.62 17.29 -3.84
CA SER A 43 12.65 18.07 -4.63
C SER A 43 11.25 17.49 -4.48
N HIS A 44 10.26 18.36 -4.25
CA HIS A 44 8.87 17.93 -4.24
C HIS A 44 8.31 18.01 -5.66
N PRO A 45 7.69 16.94 -6.19
CA PRO A 45 7.17 16.93 -7.56
C PRO A 45 5.96 17.86 -7.77
N GLY A 46 5.59 18.63 -6.75
CA GLY A 46 4.52 19.61 -6.84
C GLY A 46 3.17 18.97 -7.16
N PHE A 47 2.53 19.46 -8.21
CA PHE A 47 1.21 18.99 -8.64
C PHE A 47 1.19 17.49 -8.98
N ASP A 48 2.30 16.93 -9.46
CA ASP A 48 2.39 15.54 -9.95
C ASP A 48 2.82 14.54 -8.87
N SER A 49 2.78 14.91 -7.60
CA SER A 49 3.10 14.02 -6.49
C SER A 49 2.16 12.80 -6.45
N ARG A 50 2.75 11.60 -6.40
CA ARG A 50 1.98 10.37 -6.20
C ARG A 50 1.51 10.23 -4.76
N SER A 51 0.31 9.70 -4.57
CA SER A 51 -0.30 9.53 -3.26
C SER A 51 -0.68 8.08 -2.97
N ILE A 52 -0.90 7.81 -1.69
CA ILE A 52 -1.47 6.55 -1.20
C ILE A 52 -2.58 6.83 -0.19
N ALA A 53 -3.55 5.92 -0.13
CA ALA A 53 -4.58 5.92 0.90
C ALA A 53 -4.17 5.04 2.08
N LEU A 54 -4.10 5.63 3.26
CA LEU A 54 -3.91 4.95 4.54
C LEU A 54 -5.27 4.65 5.15
N SER A 55 -5.60 3.38 5.39
CA SER A 55 -6.83 3.01 6.09
C SER A 55 -6.77 3.43 7.57
N TYR A 56 -7.93 3.52 8.21
CA TYR A 56 -8.02 3.83 9.65
C TYR A 56 -7.09 2.93 10.50
N GLY A 57 -7.11 1.60 10.26
CA GLY A 57 -6.27 0.66 10.99
C GLY A 57 -4.77 0.85 10.75
N THR A 58 -4.38 1.30 9.56
CA THR A 58 -2.99 1.67 9.27
C THR A 58 -2.58 2.91 10.05
N VAL A 59 -3.43 3.92 10.12
CA VAL A 59 -3.19 5.13 10.93
C VAL A 59 -3.08 4.78 12.41
N ASP A 60 -3.92 3.88 12.92
CA ASP A 60 -3.83 3.38 14.30
C ASP A 60 -2.49 2.67 14.58
N ILE A 61 -1.98 1.88 13.64
CA ILE A 61 -0.64 1.29 13.72
C ILE A 61 0.43 2.38 13.79
N LEU A 62 0.38 3.36 12.89
CA LEU A 62 1.35 4.46 12.87
C LEU A 62 1.28 5.32 14.13
N ARG A 63 0.10 5.50 14.73
CA ARG A 63 -0.07 6.15 16.04
C ARG A 63 0.65 5.36 17.14
N ARG A 64 0.50 4.06 17.18
CA ARG A 64 1.16 3.19 18.18
C ARG A 64 2.68 3.21 18.07
N PHE A 65 3.22 3.38 16.87
CA PHE A 65 4.65 3.51 16.63
C PHE A 65 5.16 4.97 16.73
N GLN A 66 4.30 5.91 17.17
CA GLN A 66 4.61 7.35 17.27
C GLN A 66 5.07 8.00 15.95
N LEU A 67 4.67 7.42 14.82
CA LEU A 67 4.99 7.94 13.48
C LEU A 67 3.91 8.91 12.97
N TRP A 68 2.66 8.67 13.36
CA TRP A 68 1.52 9.45 12.89
C TRP A 68 1.62 10.96 13.16
N PRO A 69 2.08 11.43 14.34
CA PRO A 69 2.20 12.88 14.61
C PRO A 69 3.05 13.64 13.59
N SER A 70 4.07 12.98 13.02
CA SER A 70 4.93 13.58 11.98
C SER A 70 4.26 13.56 10.60
N ILE A 71 3.37 12.60 10.33
CA ILE A 71 2.69 12.42 9.03
C ILE A 71 1.39 13.20 8.96
N ALA A 72 0.65 13.31 10.06
CA ALA A 72 -0.66 13.93 10.11
C ALA A 72 -0.76 15.33 9.48
N PRO A 73 0.26 16.23 9.61
CA PRO A 73 0.20 17.56 9.01
C PRO A 73 0.11 17.56 7.48
N CYS A 74 0.58 16.52 6.79
CA CYS A 74 0.51 16.39 5.33
C CYS A 74 -0.58 15.42 4.85
N ALA A 75 -1.45 14.94 5.75
CA ALA A 75 -2.48 13.96 5.45
C ALA A 75 -3.84 14.61 5.20
N THR A 76 -4.49 14.23 4.11
CA THR A 76 -5.87 14.67 3.79
C THR A 76 -6.87 13.61 4.25
N PRO A 77 -7.84 13.92 5.12
CA PRO A 77 -8.80 12.95 5.63
C PRO A 77 -9.79 12.50 4.55
N ILE A 78 -10.15 11.22 4.61
CA ILE A 78 -11.27 10.63 3.86
C ILE A 78 -12.43 10.49 4.86
N THR A 79 -13.41 11.39 4.77
CA THR A 79 -14.59 11.37 5.66
C THR A 79 -15.74 10.57 5.08
N ASP A 80 -15.83 10.52 3.75
CA ASP A 80 -16.87 9.86 3.01
C ASP A 80 -16.30 9.10 1.82
N ILE A 81 -16.85 7.93 1.52
CA ILE A 81 -16.54 7.16 0.30
C ILE A 81 -17.83 6.94 -0.46
N HIS A 82 -17.88 7.41 -1.70
CA HIS A 82 -18.97 7.21 -2.63
C HIS A 82 -18.65 6.11 -3.62
N VAL A 83 -19.35 5.00 -3.55
CA VAL A 83 -19.23 3.87 -4.49
C VAL A 83 -20.42 3.86 -5.42
N SER A 84 -20.18 3.79 -6.73
CA SER A 84 -21.24 3.76 -7.75
C SER A 84 -20.86 2.89 -8.95
N ASP A 85 -21.87 2.35 -9.63
CA ASP A 85 -21.71 1.64 -10.88
C ASP A 85 -22.18 2.53 -12.04
N ARG A 86 -21.43 2.61 -13.17
CA ARG A 86 -21.78 3.39 -14.35
C ARG A 86 -23.05 2.83 -14.98
N SER A 87 -23.94 3.72 -15.41
CA SER A 87 -25.21 3.40 -16.07
C SER A 87 -26.24 2.64 -15.20
N HIS A 88 -26.01 2.55 -13.86
CA HIS A 88 -26.94 1.90 -12.93
C HIS A 88 -27.28 2.83 -11.77
N LEU A 89 -28.46 2.62 -11.18
CA LEU A 89 -28.95 3.42 -10.04
C LEU A 89 -28.33 3.01 -8.71
N ALA A 90 -27.63 1.87 -8.67
CA ALA A 90 -27.05 1.38 -7.43
C ALA A 90 -25.82 2.20 -7.02
N MET A 91 -25.90 2.80 -5.84
CA MET A 91 -24.83 3.52 -5.19
C MET A 91 -24.83 3.20 -3.70
N THR A 92 -23.71 3.34 -3.06
CA THR A 92 -23.61 3.25 -1.60
C THR A 92 -22.64 4.31 -1.09
N ASP A 93 -23.04 4.98 -0.01
CA ASP A 93 -22.21 5.93 0.70
C ASP A 93 -21.75 5.32 2.03
N ILE A 94 -20.48 5.53 2.34
CA ILE A 94 -19.86 5.12 3.59
C ILE A 94 -19.33 6.39 4.24
N SER A 95 -19.83 6.73 5.41
CA SER A 95 -19.43 7.93 6.15
C SER A 95 -18.67 7.54 7.42
N ALA A 96 -17.64 8.30 7.76
CA ALA A 96 -16.89 8.16 9.01
C ALA A 96 -17.81 8.28 10.23
N GLN A 97 -18.81 9.16 10.16
CA GLN A 97 -19.82 9.33 11.23
C GLN A 97 -20.64 8.06 11.47
N GLN A 98 -21.06 7.36 10.39
CA GLN A 98 -21.83 6.10 10.51
C GLN A 98 -21.00 4.97 11.14
N VAL A 99 -19.68 5.02 10.97
CA VAL A 99 -18.75 4.02 11.53
C VAL A 99 -18.28 4.42 12.94
N GLY A 100 -18.49 5.68 13.36
CA GLY A 100 -18.07 6.20 14.66
C GLY A 100 -16.57 6.50 14.74
N VAL A 101 -15.94 6.89 13.61
CA VAL A 101 -14.53 7.27 13.53
C VAL A 101 -14.37 8.71 13.02
N GLU A 102 -13.23 9.33 13.29
CA GLU A 102 -12.92 10.68 12.81
C GLU A 102 -12.78 10.74 11.28
N ALA A 103 -12.13 9.74 10.70
CA ALA A 103 -11.97 9.56 9.25
C ALA A 103 -11.89 8.06 8.93
N LEU A 104 -12.36 7.66 7.75
CA LEU A 104 -12.25 6.29 7.23
C LEU A 104 -10.80 5.94 6.87
N GLY A 105 -10.01 6.95 6.60
CA GLY A 105 -8.61 6.88 6.23
C GLY A 105 -8.07 8.25 5.88
N TYR A 106 -6.85 8.28 5.37
CA TYR A 106 -6.17 9.51 4.97
C TYR A 106 -5.39 9.29 3.69
N VAL A 107 -5.33 10.30 2.85
CA VAL A 107 -4.45 10.32 1.67
C VAL A 107 -3.19 11.10 2.02
N VAL A 108 -2.03 10.54 1.71
CA VAL A 108 -0.72 11.17 1.90
C VAL A 108 0.08 11.13 0.61
N GLU A 109 0.86 12.17 0.37
CA GLU A 109 1.79 12.22 -0.75
C GLU A 109 3.08 11.46 -0.42
N LEU A 110 3.52 10.58 -1.33
CA LEU A 110 4.70 9.74 -1.10
C LEU A 110 5.98 10.56 -0.92
N ALA A 111 6.07 11.71 -1.61
CA ALA A 111 7.22 12.61 -1.48
C ALA A 111 7.32 13.19 -0.05
N ASP A 112 6.21 13.59 0.56
CA ASP A 112 6.20 14.11 1.93
C ASP A 112 6.57 13.04 2.93
N VAL A 113 5.91 11.88 2.86
CA VAL A 113 6.19 10.78 3.80
C VAL A 113 7.62 10.26 3.63
N GLY A 114 8.14 10.21 2.39
CA GLY A 114 9.54 9.84 2.14
C GLY A 114 10.53 10.77 2.85
N ARG A 115 10.34 12.10 2.75
CA ARG A 115 11.18 13.08 3.45
C ARG A 115 11.07 12.98 4.98
N ILE A 116 9.84 12.80 5.49
CA ILE A 116 9.60 12.60 6.92
C ILE A 116 10.35 11.37 7.42
N TYR A 117 10.20 10.24 6.73
CA TYR A 117 10.85 8.98 7.12
C TYR A 117 12.38 9.07 7.05
N GLN A 118 12.91 9.66 5.99
CA GLN A 118 14.37 9.89 5.90
C GLN A 118 14.89 10.70 7.08
N SER A 119 14.20 11.80 7.42
CA SER A 119 14.58 12.64 8.57
C SER A 119 14.52 11.86 9.90
N LEU A 120 13.51 11.02 10.09
CA LEU A 120 13.36 10.18 11.29
C LEU A 120 14.46 9.11 11.36
N LEU A 121 14.73 8.42 10.25
CA LEU A 121 15.78 7.40 10.17
C LEU A 121 17.17 7.98 10.48
N GLN A 122 17.48 9.16 9.94
CA GLN A 122 18.77 9.83 10.16
C GLN A 122 18.98 10.30 11.60
N ARG A 123 17.91 10.59 12.34
CA ARG A 123 17.98 11.02 13.76
C ARG A 123 18.03 9.87 14.74
N CYS A 124 17.77 8.66 14.29
CA CYS A 124 17.70 7.48 15.16
C CYS A 124 19.10 6.83 15.28
N GLU A 125 19.70 6.89 16.45
CA GLU A 125 21.07 6.38 16.70
C GLU A 125 21.18 4.86 16.55
N SER A 126 20.09 4.12 16.76
CA SER A 126 20.06 2.66 16.61
C SER A 126 19.92 2.19 15.17
N ILE A 127 19.70 3.11 14.22
CA ILE A 127 19.51 2.81 12.80
C ILE A 127 20.70 3.30 11.97
N SER A 128 21.32 2.38 11.23
CA SER A 128 22.34 2.72 10.22
C SER A 128 21.73 2.66 8.82
N LEU A 129 21.81 3.77 8.10
CA LEU A 129 21.25 3.87 6.74
C LEU A 129 22.38 3.71 5.70
N TYR A 130 22.26 2.67 4.86
CA TYR A 130 23.12 2.40 3.72
C TYR A 130 22.40 2.84 2.43
N THR A 131 22.69 4.06 1.99
CA THR A 131 22.10 4.66 0.78
C THR A 131 23.11 5.59 0.08
N PRO A 132 23.30 5.47 -1.24
CA PRO A 132 22.76 4.45 -2.14
C PRO A 132 23.49 3.11 -1.99
N ALA A 133 22.77 2.04 -1.68
CA ALA A 133 23.31 0.68 -1.66
C ALA A 133 22.20 -0.35 -1.90
N ALA A 134 22.53 -1.45 -2.55
CA ALA A 134 21.62 -2.56 -2.80
C ALA A 134 22.21 -3.88 -2.28
N VAL A 135 21.32 -4.79 -1.87
CA VAL A 135 21.73 -6.17 -1.53
C VAL A 135 22.11 -6.88 -2.82
N ASP A 136 23.35 -7.34 -2.89
CA ASP A 136 23.91 -8.10 -4.02
C ASP A 136 23.80 -9.60 -3.78
N ARG A 137 24.24 -10.07 -2.58
CA ARG A 137 24.25 -11.49 -2.24
C ARG A 137 23.87 -11.72 -0.78
N VAL A 138 23.18 -12.85 -0.51
CA VAL A 138 22.73 -13.27 0.83
C VAL A 138 23.27 -14.66 1.14
N GLU A 139 23.96 -14.80 2.28
CA GLU A 139 24.43 -16.08 2.83
C GLU A 139 23.84 -16.31 4.21
N ARG A 140 23.28 -17.48 4.45
CA ARG A 140 22.65 -17.81 5.75
C ARG A 140 23.45 -18.87 6.48
N PHE A 141 23.63 -18.63 7.78
CA PHE A 141 24.27 -19.52 8.73
C PHE A 141 23.27 -19.92 9.82
N THR A 142 23.65 -20.82 10.70
CA THR A 142 22.77 -21.31 11.77
C THR A 142 22.22 -20.15 12.62
N ASP A 143 23.07 -19.20 13.03
CA ASP A 143 22.72 -18.14 13.98
C ASP A 143 22.77 -16.73 13.37
N SER A 144 23.10 -16.61 12.09
CA SER A 144 23.29 -15.32 11.44
C SER A 144 23.00 -15.37 9.95
N VAL A 145 22.93 -14.19 9.33
CA VAL A 145 22.88 -13.97 7.90
C VAL A 145 23.94 -12.93 7.53
N SER A 146 24.70 -13.19 6.48
CA SER A 146 25.62 -12.22 5.86
C SER A 146 24.95 -11.61 4.62
N VAL A 147 24.92 -10.29 4.58
CA VAL A 147 24.32 -9.50 3.49
C VAL A 147 25.44 -8.72 2.81
N HIS A 148 25.75 -9.08 1.58
CA HIS A 148 26.76 -8.41 0.76
C HIS A 148 26.08 -7.31 -0.05
N LEU A 149 26.66 -6.12 0.00
CA LEU A 149 26.15 -4.95 -0.71
C LEU A 149 26.93 -4.74 -2.02
N ASN A 150 26.28 -4.11 -2.99
CA ASN A 150 26.88 -3.79 -4.29
C ASN A 150 28.06 -2.81 -4.24
N ASN A 151 28.28 -2.14 -3.10
CA ASN A 151 29.43 -1.27 -2.85
C ASN A 151 30.63 -2.02 -2.24
N GLY A 152 30.54 -3.34 -2.07
CA GLY A 152 31.58 -4.21 -1.50
C GLY A 152 31.53 -4.36 0.03
N GLU A 153 30.65 -3.66 0.72
CA GLU A 153 30.46 -3.83 2.16
C GLU A 153 29.72 -5.16 2.46
N THR A 154 29.99 -5.71 3.63
CA THR A 154 29.31 -6.90 4.14
C THR A 154 28.76 -6.63 5.54
N LEU A 155 27.46 -6.82 5.70
CA LEU A 155 26.75 -6.68 6.96
C LEU A 155 26.42 -8.08 7.50
N GLN A 156 26.58 -8.28 8.81
CA GLN A 156 26.17 -9.49 9.48
C GLN A 156 25.00 -9.19 10.43
N ALA A 157 23.95 -10.02 10.40
CA ALA A 157 22.79 -9.83 11.24
C ALA A 157 22.20 -11.15 11.75
N LYS A 158 21.34 -11.07 12.77
CA LYS A 158 20.53 -12.22 13.24
C LYS A 158 19.33 -12.47 12.33
N LEU A 159 18.81 -11.41 11.66
CA LEU A 159 17.64 -11.46 10.79
C LEU A 159 17.82 -10.55 9.58
N LEU A 160 17.50 -11.05 8.39
CA LEU A 160 17.29 -10.23 7.18
C LEU A 160 15.79 -10.12 6.91
N VAL A 161 15.31 -8.88 6.66
CA VAL A 161 13.94 -8.62 6.23
C VAL A 161 13.94 -8.03 4.83
N ALA A 162 13.25 -8.70 3.89
CA ALA A 162 13.04 -8.18 2.56
C ALA A 162 11.81 -7.25 2.52
N ALA A 163 12.05 -5.99 2.16
CA ALA A 163 11.08 -4.94 1.85
C ALA A 163 11.45 -4.26 0.52
N ASP A 164 12.20 -4.94 -0.35
CA ASP A 164 12.88 -4.49 -1.55
C ASP A 164 12.01 -4.53 -2.82
N GLY A 165 10.70 -4.43 -2.65
CA GLY A 165 9.74 -4.26 -3.74
C GLY A 165 9.25 -5.57 -4.37
N ALA A 166 8.37 -5.45 -5.38
CA ALA A 166 7.61 -6.56 -5.96
C ALA A 166 8.49 -7.65 -6.59
N VAL A 167 9.66 -7.25 -7.11
CA VAL A 167 10.65 -8.16 -7.71
C VAL A 167 11.86 -8.26 -6.77
N SER A 168 11.60 -8.68 -5.54
CA SER A 168 12.60 -8.79 -4.48
C SER A 168 13.80 -9.63 -4.89
N ASN A 169 14.99 -9.02 -4.96
CA ASN A 169 16.25 -9.71 -5.22
C ASN A 169 16.58 -10.70 -4.09
N CYS A 170 16.35 -10.29 -2.83
CA CYS A 170 16.56 -11.16 -1.68
C CYS A 170 15.72 -12.45 -1.77
N CYS A 171 14.45 -12.33 -2.14
CA CYS A 171 13.58 -13.49 -2.31
C CYS A 171 14.00 -14.40 -3.48
N GLN A 172 14.45 -13.82 -4.59
CA GLN A 172 14.93 -14.59 -5.75
C GLN A 172 16.15 -15.42 -5.38
N GLN A 173 17.14 -14.81 -4.72
CA GLN A 173 18.36 -15.53 -4.29
C GLN A 173 18.06 -16.66 -3.32
N LEU A 174 17.02 -16.53 -2.50
CA LEU A 174 16.62 -17.55 -1.52
C LEU A 174 15.62 -18.57 -2.08
N GLY A 175 15.33 -18.53 -3.40
CA GLY A 175 14.46 -19.48 -4.08
C GLY A 175 13.01 -19.41 -3.61
N MET A 176 12.54 -18.24 -3.15
CA MET A 176 11.16 -18.08 -2.70
C MET A 176 10.22 -17.87 -3.90
N ASN A 177 9.32 -18.80 -4.10
CA ASN A 177 8.34 -18.78 -5.19
C ASN A 177 7.46 -17.53 -5.15
N LEU A 178 7.20 -16.98 -6.32
CA LEU A 178 6.29 -15.86 -6.55
C LEU A 178 5.15 -16.31 -7.47
N ALA A 179 3.94 -16.40 -6.94
CA ALA A 179 2.74 -16.57 -7.73
C ALA A 179 2.35 -15.23 -8.36
N GLN A 180 1.95 -15.25 -9.64
CA GLN A 180 1.53 -14.06 -10.38
C GLN A 180 0.22 -14.34 -11.11
N HIS A 181 -0.66 -13.34 -11.13
CA HIS A 181 -1.89 -13.34 -11.92
C HIS A 181 -2.03 -11.97 -12.58
N ASP A 182 -2.04 -11.93 -13.88
CA ASP A 182 -2.29 -10.71 -14.65
C ASP A 182 -3.80 -10.47 -14.72
N PHE A 183 -4.25 -9.28 -14.34
CA PHE A 183 -5.66 -8.90 -14.45
C PHE A 183 -6.03 -8.43 -15.86
N GLU A 184 -5.07 -8.38 -16.79
CA GLU A 184 -5.24 -7.82 -18.13
C GLU A 184 -5.77 -6.39 -18.09
N GLN A 185 -5.31 -5.64 -17.08
CA GLN A 185 -5.63 -4.24 -16.85
C GLN A 185 -4.38 -3.42 -16.62
N THR A 186 -4.46 -2.14 -17.00
CA THR A 186 -3.44 -1.13 -16.76
C THR A 186 -4.09 0.01 -15.96
N ALA A 187 -3.43 0.42 -14.86
CA ALA A 187 -3.81 1.63 -14.14
C ALA A 187 -3.17 2.85 -14.80
N VAL A 188 -3.98 3.82 -15.17
CA VAL A 188 -3.55 5.18 -15.52
C VAL A 188 -3.71 6.04 -14.27
N ILE A 189 -2.63 6.68 -13.82
CA ILE A 189 -2.62 7.56 -12.65
C ILE A 189 -2.28 8.98 -13.05
N ALA A 190 -2.93 9.94 -12.42
CA ALA A 190 -2.66 11.38 -12.53
C ALA A 190 -3.26 12.11 -11.33
N ASN A 191 -2.84 13.35 -11.12
CA ASN A 191 -3.58 14.27 -10.24
C ASN A 191 -4.49 15.17 -11.10
N VAL A 192 -5.69 15.40 -10.63
CA VAL A 192 -6.67 16.24 -11.33
C VAL A 192 -7.22 17.32 -10.41
N VAL A 193 -7.63 18.45 -10.98
CA VAL A 193 -8.40 19.51 -10.31
C VAL A 193 -9.81 19.48 -10.85
N THR A 194 -10.78 19.63 -9.96
CA THR A 194 -12.20 19.64 -10.27
C THR A 194 -12.83 20.98 -9.90
N GLU A 195 -13.92 21.33 -10.53
CA GLU A 195 -14.66 22.58 -10.28
C GLU A 195 -15.19 22.64 -8.83
N GLN A 196 -15.72 21.52 -8.34
CA GLN A 196 -16.23 21.43 -6.96
C GLN A 196 -15.19 20.89 -6.00
N VAL A 197 -15.20 21.42 -4.78
CA VAL A 197 -14.33 20.98 -3.68
C VAL A 197 -14.73 19.60 -3.21
N HIS A 198 -13.78 18.68 -3.05
CA HIS A 198 -14.03 17.28 -2.64
C HIS A 198 -14.56 17.11 -1.22
N ARG A 199 -14.30 18.05 -0.29
CA ARG A 199 -14.75 18.05 1.12
C ARG A 199 -14.43 16.72 1.85
N GLY A 200 -13.26 16.11 1.59
CA GLY A 200 -12.87 14.84 2.16
C GLY A 200 -13.56 13.61 1.57
N ARG A 201 -14.32 13.75 0.48
CA ARG A 201 -15.00 12.63 -0.18
C ARG A 201 -14.10 11.95 -1.21
N ALA A 202 -13.94 10.65 -1.06
CA ALA A 202 -13.37 9.75 -2.05
C ALA A 202 -14.46 9.14 -2.92
N PHE A 203 -14.12 8.79 -4.15
CA PHE A 203 -15.03 8.19 -5.11
C PHE A 203 -14.42 6.91 -5.69
N GLU A 204 -15.24 5.87 -5.77
CA GLU A 204 -14.94 4.64 -6.51
C GLU A 204 -16.10 4.41 -7.49
N ARG A 205 -15.84 4.56 -8.79
CA ARG A 205 -16.85 4.36 -9.82
C ARG A 205 -16.47 3.20 -10.70
N PHE A 206 -17.27 2.16 -10.66
CA PHE A 206 -17.10 1.01 -11.54
C PHE A 206 -17.61 1.34 -12.94
N THR A 207 -16.81 1.01 -13.94
CA THR A 207 -17.15 1.13 -15.36
C THR A 207 -17.05 -0.24 -16.02
N GLU A 208 -17.48 -0.36 -17.27
CA GLU A 208 -17.38 -1.61 -18.05
C GLU A 208 -15.93 -2.10 -18.23
N HIS A 209 -14.95 -1.18 -18.14
CA HIS A 209 -13.53 -1.47 -18.36
C HIS A 209 -12.72 -1.61 -17.07
N GLY A 210 -13.28 -1.21 -15.96
CA GLY A 210 -12.63 -1.22 -14.66
C GLY A 210 -13.00 -0.01 -13.80
N PRO A 211 -12.49 0.09 -12.56
CA PRO A 211 -12.80 1.20 -11.68
C PRO A 211 -12.08 2.50 -12.05
N VAL A 212 -12.77 3.62 -11.80
CA VAL A 212 -12.23 4.97 -11.75
C VAL A 212 -12.30 5.45 -10.30
N ALA A 213 -11.15 5.57 -9.64
CA ALA A 213 -11.06 6.08 -8.29
C ALA A 213 -10.53 7.52 -8.28
N LEU A 214 -11.14 8.36 -7.46
CA LEU A 214 -10.68 9.71 -7.15
C LEU A 214 -10.56 9.86 -5.63
N LEU A 215 -9.34 10.14 -5.16
CA LEU A 215 -9.03 10.29 -3.75
C LEU A 215 -8.71 11.74 -3.41
N PRO A 216 -9.25 12.30 -2.30
CA PRO A 216 -9.03 13.69 -1.93
C PRO A 216 -7.56 13.93 -1.54
N MET A 217 -6.96 14.98 -2.08
CA MET A 217 -5.61 15.46 -1.76
C MET A 217 -5.63 16.89 -1.26
N SER A 218 -4.49 17.36 -0.76
CA SER A 218 -4.27 18.77 -0.45
C SER A 218 -4.54 19.67 -1.67
N ASP A 219 -4.75 20.98 -1.43
CA ASP A 219 -4.96 22.01 -2.46
C ASP A 219 -6.12 21.71 -3.43
N ASN A 220 -7.16 21.06 -2.94
CA ASN A 220 -8.34 20.64 -3.70
C ASN A 220 -8.01 19.78 -4.94
N ARG A 221 -6.91 19.07 -4.91
CA ARG A 221 -6.54 18.06 -5.91
C ARG A 221 -7.24 16.73 -5.61
N MET A 222 -7.39 15.94 -6.66
CA MET A 222 -7.83 14.55 -6.56
C MET A 222 -6.75 13.66 -7.18
N SER A 223 -6.37 12.59 -6.47
CA SER A 223 -5.54 11.54 -7.05
C SER A 223 -6.42 10.58 -7.84
N LEU A 224 -6.17 10.49 -9.13
CA LEU A 224 -6.85 9.59 -10.06
C LEU A 224 -6.14 8.25 -10.13
N VAL A 225 -6.92 7.17 -10.04
CA VAL A 225 -6.53 5.82 -10.48
C VAL A 225 -7.62 5.32 -11.42
N TRP A 226 -7.29 5.16 -12.68
CA TRP A 226 -8.21 4.73 -13.73
C TRP A 226 -7.74 3.40 -14.31
N CYS A 227 -8.48 2.33 -14.05
CA CYS A 227 -8.16 0.99 -14.55
C CYS A 227 -8.83 0.76 -15.90
N LEU A 228 -8.03 0.35 -16.88
CA LEU A 228 -8.43 0.15 -18.28
C LEU A 228 -7.80 -1.12 -18.84
N PRO A 229 -8.39 -1.76 -19.86
CA PRO A 229 -7.68 -2.69 -20.73
C PRO A 229 -6.40 -2.05 -21.28
N PRO A 230 -5.31 -2.82 -21.51
CA PRO A 230 -4.02 -2.27 -21.93
C PRO A 230 -4.11 -1.38 -23.18
N ASP A 231 -4.83 -1.82 -24.21
CA ASP A 231 -4.99 -1.09 -25.48
C ASP A 231 -5.68 0.28 -25.28
N LEU A 232 -6.70 0.32 -24.41
CA LEU A 232 -7.40 1.57 -24.09
C LEU A 232 -6.53 2.49 -23.21
N ALA A 233 -5.75 1.92 -22.29
CA ALA A 233 -4.81 2.70 -21.49
C ALA A 233 -3.75 3.38 -22.37
N GLU A 234 -3.19 2.67 -23.36
CA GLU A 234 -2.25 3.25 -24.32
C GLU A 234 -2.90 4.42 -25.10
N GLN A 235 -4.12 4.23 -25.61
CA GLN A 235 -4.86 5.28 -26.31
C GLN A 235 -5.09 6.52 -25.42
N VAL A 236 -5.52 6.31 -24.18
CA VAL A 236 -5.79 7.40 -23.22
C VAL A 236 -4.51 8.16 -22.85
N MET A 237 -3.37 7.46 -22.75
CA MET A 237 -2.06 8.09 -22.48
C MET A 237 -1.58 9.02 -23.61
N LEU A 238 -2.02 8.80 -24.85
CA LEU A 238 -1.65 9.59 -26.04
C LEU A 238 -2.56 10.83 -26.24
N LEU A 239 -3.66 10.96 -25.53
CA LEU A 239 -4.59 12.09 -25.65
C LEU A 239 -3.94 13.40 -25.19
N SER A 240 -4.40 14.55 -25.75
CA SER A 240 -4.10 15.85 -25.16
C SER A 240 -4.73 15.97 -23.75
N ASP A 241 -4.34 16.98 -22.97
CA ASP A 241 -4.91 17.18 -21.64
C ASP A 241 -6.42 17.43 -21.70
N GLU A 242 -6.88 18.23 -22.65
CA GLU A 242 -8.30 18.52 -22.87
C GLU A 242 -9.07 17.25 -23.25
N GLN A 243 -8.56 16.46 -24.19
CA GLN A 243 -9.18 15.22 -24.62
C GLN A 243 -9.21 14.17 -23.49
N PHE A 244 -8.13 14.12 -22.70
CA PHE A 244 -8.08 13.24 -21.53
C PHE A 244 -9.13 13.62 -20.49
N LEU A 245 -9.25 14.90 -20.15
CA LEU A 245 -10.25 15.41 -19.20
C LEU A 245 -11.67 15.16 -19.69
N GLU A 246 -11.93 15.37 -20.97
CA GLU A 246 -13.23 15.08 -21.59
C GLU A 246 -13.56 13.57 -21.49
N ARG A 247 -12.61 12.69 -21.80
CA ARG A 247 -12.80 11.24 -21.71
C ARG A 247 -13.01 10.82 -20.26
N LEU A 248 -12.22 11.34 -19.33
CA LEU A 248 -12.38 11.09 -17.89
C LEU A 248 -13.75 11.57 -17.39
N GLN A 249 -14.21 12.75 -17.83
CA GLN A 249 -15.53 13.30 -17.49
C GLN A 249 -16.68 12.38 -17.94
N GLN A 250 -16.56 11.80 -19.14
CA GLN A 250 -17.55 10.82 -19.64
C GLN A 250 -17.61 9.58 -18.79
N GLU A 251 -16.48 9.09 -18.31
CA GLU A 251 -16.41 7.88 -17.47
C GLU A 251 -16.83 8.16 -16.02
N PHE A 252 -16.34 9.25 -15.43
CA PHE A 252 -16.60 9.57 -14.03
C PHE A 252 -17.96 10.25 -13.81
N GLY A 253 -18.43 11.09 -14.76
CA GLY A 253 -19.63 11.90 -14.62
C GLY A 253 -19.37 13.25 -13.92
N TRP A 254 -20.45 13.94 -13.51
CA TRP A 254 -20.45 15.34 -13.09
C TRP A 254 -20.50 15.57 -11.57
N ARG A 255 -20.18 14.54 -10.75
CA ARG A 255 -20.29 14.65 -9.28
C ARG A 255 -19.35 15.64 -8.61
N LEU A 256 -18.29 16.01 -9.29
CA LEU A 256 -17.32 17.03 -8.86
C LEU A 256 -17.32 18.26 -9.79
N GLY A 257 -18.42 18.46 -10.55
CA GLY A 257 -18.46 19.49 -11.59
C GLY A 257 -17.53 19.13 -12.75
N GLN A 258 -17.00 20.14 -13.42
CA GLN A 258 -16.12 20.00 -14.56
C GLN A 258 -14.70 19.56 -14.10
N MET A 259 -14.09 18.62 -14.84
CA MET A 259 -12.67 18.34 -14.73
C MET A 259 -11.88 19.47 -15.39
N GLN A 260 -11.02 20.18 -14.62
CA GLN A 260 -10.42 21.44 -15.05
C GLN A 260 -8.96 21.33 -15.46
N LYS A 261 -8.20 20.47 -14.76
CA LYS A 261 -6.76 20.33 -14.99
C LYS A 261 -6.33 18.90 -14.69
N VAL A 262 -5.39 18.39 -15.48
CA VAL A 262 -4.68 17.13 -15.24
C VAL A 262 -3.18 17.39 -15.20
N GLY A 263 -2.49 16.68 -14.34
CA GLY A 263 -1.03 16.68 -14.29
C GLY A 263 -0.42 15.59 -15.15
N MET A 264 0.85 15.31 -14.89
CA MET A 264 1.60 14.27 -15.58
C MET A 264 0.94 12.92 -15.36
N ARG A 265 0.70 12.21 -16.46
CA ARG A 265 0.09 10.88 -16.46
C ARG A 265 1.17 9.82 -16.42
N ALA A 266 0.92 8.76 -15.67
CA ALA A 266 1.74 7.55 -15.69
C ALA A 266 0.84 6.31 -15.78
N SER A 267 1.36 5.22 -16.31
CA SER A 267 0.61 3.96 -16.41
C SER A 267 1.48 2.78 -15.97
N TYR A 268 0.83 1.75 -15.41
CA TYR A 268 1.49 0.50 -15.04
C TYR A 268 0.53 -0.68 -15.10
N PRO A 269 1.02 -1.89 -15.49
CA PRO A 269 0.19 -3.08 -15.56
C PRO A 269 -0.23 -3.54 -14.15
N LEU A 270 -1.46 -4.02 -14.05
CA LEU A 270 -2.04 -4.52 -12.80
C LEU A 270 -1.83 -6.03 -12.69
N ILE A 271 -0.83 -6.42 -11.94
CA ILE A 271 -0.46 -7.82 -11.73
C ILE A 271 -0.54 -8.11 -10.23
N LEU A 272 -1.39 -9.05 -9.84
CA LEU A 272 -1.32 -9.65 -8.51
C LEU A 272 -0.02 -10.44 -8.41
N ARG A 273 0.78 -10.13 -7.42
CA ARG A 273 1.94 -10.95 -7.04
C ARG A 273 1.84 -11.30 -5.58
N HIS A 274 2.03 -12.54 -5.24
CA HIS A 274 2.09 -12.92 -3.83
C HIS A 274 3.00 -14.13 -3.62
N ARG A 275 3.58 -14.20 -2.43
CA ARG A 275 4.37 -15.35 -1.98
C ARG A 275 3.57 -16.12 -0.94
N GLU A 276 3.41 -17.43 -1.13
CA GLU A 276 2.76 -18.30 -0.14
C GLU A 276 3.56 -18.32 1.16
N GLN A 277 4.89 -18.36 1.03
CA GLN A 277 5.81 -18.29 2.16
C GLN A 277 6.37 -16.89 2.26
N ASN A 278 6.20 -16.26 3.41
CA ASN A 278 6.77 -14.95 3.73
C ASN A 278 7.83 -15.02 4.83
N ILE A 279 8.28 -16.24 5.19
CA ILE A 279 9.38 -16.50 6.11
C ILE A 279 10.26 -17.65 5.61
N SER A 280 11.52 -17.63 6.02
CA SER A 280 12.47 -18.72 5.90
C SER A 280 13.45 -18.65 7.06
N HIS A 281 14.47 -19.52 7.11
CA HIS A 281 15.50 -19.46 8.13
C HIS A 281 16.22 -18.10 8.13
N ARG A 282 16.17 -17.37 9.27
CA ARG A 282 16.78 -16.03 9.42
C ARG A 282 16.28 -14.99 8.39
N PHE A 283 15.08 -15.17 7.85
CA PHE A 283 14.57 -14.35 6.78
C PHE A 283 13.06 -14.16 6.89
N ALA A 284 12.61 -12.90 6.74
CA ALA A 284 11.20 -12.52 6.66
C ALA A 284 10.95 -11.60 5.47
N VAL A 285 9.71 -11.59 4.96
CA VAL A 285 9.31 -10.77 3.81
C VAL A 285 8.08 -9.95 4.18
N VAL A 286 8.11 -8.64 3.89
CA VAL A 286 7.02 -7.72 4.19
C VAL A 286 6.75 -6.76 3.01
N GLY A 287 5.57 -6.13 3.04
CA GLY A 287 5.21 -5.13 2.04
C GLY A 287 5.10 -5.69 0.63
N ASN A 288 5.50 -4.89 -0.37
CA ASN A 288 5.41 -5.29 -1.79
C ASN A 288 6.29 -6.51 -2.14
N ALA A 289 7.33 -6.79 -1.35
CA ALA A 289 8.13 -7.99 -1.53
C ALA A 289 7.35 -9.27 -1.18
N ALA A 290 6.39 -9.19 -0.26
CA ALA A 290 5.51 -10.30 0.11
C ALA A 290 4.30 -10.39 -0.83
N GLN A 291 3.65 -9.27 -1.15
CA GLN A 291 2.49 -9.21 -2.04
C GLN A 291 2.27 -7.82 -2.66
N THR A 292 1.86 -7.80 -3.92
CA THR A 292 1.29 -6.62 -4.60
C THR A 292 -0.14 -6.93 -5.02
N LEU A 293 -1.07 -6.04 -4.71
CA LEU A 293 -2.49 -6.22 -4.98
C LEU A 293 -2.97 -5.25 -6.05
N HIS A 294 -4.14 -5.54 -6.63
CA HIS A 294 -4.87 -4.56 -7.42
C HIS A 294 -5.18 -3.31 -6.56
N PRO A 295 -5.11 -2.08 -7.11
CA PRO A 295 -5.33 -0.85 -6.35
C PRO A 295 -6.77 -0.67 -5.83
N ILE A 296 -7.71 -1.52 -6.25
CA ILE A 296 -9.11 -1.49 -5.77
C ILE A 296 -9.16 -1.44 -4.23
N ALA A 297 -9.93 -0.52 -3.70
CA ALA A 297 -10.06 -0.25 -2.27
C ALA A 297 -8.73 0.09 -1.53
N GLY A 298 -7.63 0.42 -2.25
CA GLY A 298 -6.37 0.88 -1.68
C GLY A 298 -5.67 -0.07 -0.70
N GLN A 299 -5.85 -1.40 -0.83
CA GLN A 299 -5.43 -2.37 0.21
C GLN A 299 -3.96 -2.76 0.18
N GLY A 300 -3.24 -2.59 -0.94
CA GLY A 300 -1.87 -3.11 -1.09
C GLY A 300 -0.90 -2.60 -0.03
N PHE A 301 -0.79 -1.29 0.12
CA PHE A 301 0.08 -0.68 1.13
C PHE A 301 -0.38 -1.00 2.57
N ASN A 302 -1.68 -0.91 2.81
CA ASN A 302 -2.28 -1.14 4.14
C ASN A 302 -2.02 -2.55 4.65
N LEU A 303 -2.07 -3.55 3.76
CA LEU A 303 -1.71 -4.94 4.09
C LEU A 303 -0.23 -5.05 4.47
N GLY A 304 0.66 -4.37 3.74
CA GLY A 304 2.09 -4.33 4.02
C GLY A 304 2.42 -3.74 5.39
N ILE A 305 1.73 -2.67 5.82
CA ILE A 305 1.93 -2.08 7.15
C ILE A 305 1.41 -3.00 8.26
N ARG A 306 0.33 -3.75 8.02
CA ARG A 306 -0.11 -4.79 8.98
C ARG A 306 0.92 -5.92 9.13
N ASP A 307 1.63 -6.29 8.03
CA ASP A 307 2.74 -7.25 8.10
C ASP A 307 3.89 -6.69 8.93
N VAL A 308 4.30 -5.43 8.66
CA VAL A 308 5.35 -4.73 9.41
C VAL A 308 5.03 -4.69 10.90
N ALA A 309 3.82 -4.30 11.27
CA ALA A 309 3.40 -4.23 12.67
C ALA A 309 3.48 -5.59 13.36
N SER A 310 2.96 -6.63 12.70
CA SER A 310 2.96 -7.98 13.26
C SER A 310 4.39 -8.54 13.41
N LEU A 311 5.27 -8.28 12.44
CA LEU A 311 6.66 -8.70 12.51
C LEU A 311 7.41 -7.97 13.64
N ALA A 312 7.28 -6.65 13.74
CA ALA A 312 7.89 -5.86 14.79
C ALA A 312 7.46 -6.34 16.19
N GLU A 313 6.15 -6.54 16.39
CA GLU A 313 5.60 -7.04 17.65
C GLU A 313 6.09 -8.47 18.00
N GLU A 314 6.35 -9.35 17.04
CA GLU A 314 6.90 -10.70 17.32
C GLU A 314 8.41 -10.65 17.61
N ILE A 315 9.15 -9.80 16.92
CA ILE A 315 10.59 -9.57 17.18
C ILE A 315 10.80 -9.07 18.62
N THR A 316 9.97 -8.14 19.07
CA THR A 316 10.12 -7.55 20.43
C THR A 316 9.84 -8.51 21.57
N LYS A 317 9.20 -9.64 21.31
CA LYS A 317 8.99 -10.69 22.33
C LYS A 317 10.21 -11.58 22.59
N GLN A 318 11.22 -11.52 21.72
CA GLN A 318 12.39 -12.41 21.80
C GLN A 318 13.65 -11.66 21.31
N LEU A 319 14.13 -10.72 22.11
CA LEU A 319 15.26 -9.84 21.76
C LEU A 319 16.61 -10.57 21.72
N ASP A 320 16.79 -11.65 22.48
CA ASP A 320 18.03 -12.44 22.50
C ASP A 320 18.34 -13.03 21.11
N ASP A 321 17.30 -13.51 20.42
CA ASP A 321 17.40 -14.02 19.06
C ASP A 321 16.23 -13.55 18.18
N VAL A 322 16.34 -12.36 17.63
CA VAL A 322 15.31 -11.74 16.77
C VAL A 322 15.06 -12.51 15.47
N GLY A 323 15.99 -13.37 15.05
CA GLY A 323 15.88 -14.22 13.88
C GLY A 323 15.38 -15.65 14.18
N ALA A 324 14.99 -15.94 15.44
CA ALA A 324 14.50 -17.25 15.83
C ALA A 324 13.31 -17.70 14.97
N TYR A 325 13.38 -18.93 14.46
CA TYR A 325 12.33 -19.49 13.61
C TYR A 325 10.96 -19.53 14.29
N SER A 326 10.92 -19.72 15.61
CA SER A 326 9.70 -19.70 16.42
C SER A 326 8.99 -18.34 16.35
N SER A 327 9.73 -17.22 16.40
CA SER A 327 9.17 -15.86 16.26
C SER A 327 8.64 -15.62 14.85
N LEU A 328 9.39 -16.05 13.84
CA LEU A 328 8.96 -15.94 12.44
C LEU A 328 7.72 -16.80 12.16
N MET A 329 7.61 -17.99 12.76
CA MET A 329 6.41 -18.82 12.65
C MET A 329 5.18 -18.17 13.30
N ARG A 330 5.31 -17.53 14.47
CA ARG A 330 4.21 -16.76 15.08
C ARG A 330 3.77 -15.61 14.18
N PHE A 331 4.72 -14.86 13.60
CA PHE A 331 4.43 -13.83 12.61
C PHE A 331 3.64 -14.40 11.43
N LYS A 332 4.10 -15.50 10.81
CA LYS A 332 3.40 -16.15 9.70
C LYS A 332 1.97 -16.54 10.07
N GLN A 333 1.77 -17.18 11.22
CA GLN A 333 0.45 -17.62 11.69
C GLN A 333 -0.51 -16.46 11.91
N ARG A 334 -0.04 -15.37 12.52
CA ARG A 334 -0.84 -14.15 12.72
C ARG A 334 -1.28 -13.51 11.41
N ARG A 335 -0.44 -13.57 10.38
CA ARG A 335 -0.71 -12.89 9.10
C ARG A 335 -1.45 -13.72 8.06
N CYS A 336 -1.43 -15.06 8.20
CA CYS A 336 -1.94 -15.98 7.18
C CYS A 336 -3.40 -15.67 6.81
N GLY A 337 -4.30 -15.61 7.79
CA GLY A 337 -5.73 -15.38 7.55
C GLY A 337 -6.03 -14.02 6.93
N ASP A 338 -5.47 -12.93 7.50
CA ASP A 338 -5.70 -11.58 6.96
C ASP A 338 -5.14 -11.41 5.54
N ARG A 339 -3.95 -11.95 5.25
CA ARG A 339 -3.37 -11.92 3.91
C ARG A 339 -4.25 -12.65 2.91
N GLN A 340 -4.65 -13.88 3.20
CA GLN A 340 -5.51 -14.68 2.32
C GLN A 340 -6.86 -14.00 2.08
N ASN A 341 -7.51 -13.51 3.14
CA ASN A 341 -8.80 -12.82 3.03
C ASN A 341 -8.69 -11.54 2.21
N THR A 342 -7.63 -10.74 2.40
CA THR A 342 -7.43 -9.50 1.64
C THR A 342 -7.16 -9.80 0.16
N ILE A 343 -6.30 -10.78 -0.17
CA ILE A 343 -6.03 -11.20 -1.55
C ILE A 343 -7.31 -11.72 -2.20
N TRP A 344 -8.06 -12.60 -1.52
CA TRP A 344 -9.31 -13.14 -2.03
C TRP A 344 -10.36 -12.04 -2.26
N MET A 345 -10.53 -11.12 -1.30
CA MET A 345 -11.46 -10.00 -1.40
C MET A 345 -11.14 -9.09 -2.59
N THR A 346 -9.88 -8.65 -2.72
CA THR A 346 -9.48 -7.75 -3.82
C THR A 346 -9.62 -8.44 -5.17
N THR A 347 -9.21 -9.69 -5.30
CA THR A 347 -9.34 -10.46 -6.54
C THR A 347 -10.83 -10.69 -6.91
N SER A 348 -11.65 -11.03 -5.92
CA SER A 348 -13.11 -11.21 -6.13
C SER A 348 -13.79 -9.91 -6.55
N LEU A 349 -13.41 -8.76 -5.96
CA LEU A 349 -13.94 -7.47 -6.37
C LEU A 349 -13.55 -7.15 -7.81
N VAL A 350 -12.30 -7.39 -8.22
CA VAL A 350 -11.90 -7.19 -9.61
C VAL A 350 -12.73 -8.04 -10.53
N HIS A 351 -12.83 -9.34 -10.30
CA HIS A 351 -13.63 -10.25 -11.15
C HIS A 351 -15.12 -9.87 -11.16
N LEU A 352 -15.69 -9.44 -10.04
CA LEU A 352 -17.09 -9.05 -9.95
C LEU A 352 -17.38 -7.77 -10.74
N PHE A 353 -16.45 -6.79 -10.71
CA PHE A 353 -16.69 -5.46 -11.26
C PHE A 353 -16.03 -5.20 -12.62
N SER A 354 -15.14 -6.07 -13.11
CA SER A 354 -14.44 -5.91 -14.40
C SER A 354 -14.98 -6.81 -15.51
N ASN A 355 -16.25 -7.17 -15.48
CA ASN A 355 -16.88 -7.91 -16.56
C ASN A 355 -18.32 -7.46 -16.80
N ASP A 356 -18.84 -7.75 -17.99
CA ASP A 356 -20.15 -7.27 -18.45
C ASP A 356 -21.20 -8.39 -18.61
N TYR A 357 -20.98 -9.56 -17.93
CA TYR A 357 -21.99 -10.62 -17.92
C TYR A 357 -23.27 -10.15 -17.22
N LEU A 358 -24.41 -10.27 -17.91
CA LEU A 358 -25.73 -9.78 -17.43
C LEU A 358 -26.05 -10.27 -16.01
N ALA A 359 -25.79 -11.55 -15.73
CA ALA A 359 -26.03 -12.14 -14.40
C ALA A 359 -25.20 -11.49 -13.30
N LEU A 360 -23.93 -11.17 -13.58
CA LEU A 360 -23.03 -10.50 -12.63
C LEU A 360 -23.38 -9.01 -12.47
N ARG A 361 -23.83 -8.35 -13.54
CA ARG A 361 -24.35 -6.97 -13.46
C ARG A 361 -25.56 -6.89 -12.54
N VAL A 362 -26.53 -7.78 -12.70
CA VAL A 362 -27.71 -7.83 -11.82
C VAL A 362 -27.31 -8.14 -10.38
N ALA A 363 -26.41 -9.09 -10.17
CA ALA A 363 -25.91 -9.45 -8.84
C ALA A 363 -25.15 -8.30 -8.16
N ARG A 364 -24.31 -7.53 -8.90
CA ARG A 364 -23.61 -6.34 -8.40
C ARG A 364 -24.61 -5.28 -7.92
N ASN A 365 -25.56 -4.93 -8.77
CA ASN A 365 -26.54 -3.89 -8.45
C ASN A 365 -27.39 -4.28 -7.24
N LEU A 366 -27.86 -5.53 -7.21
CA LEU A 366 -28.59 -6.05 -6.05
C LEU A 366 -27.70 -6.06 -4.79
N GLY A 367 -26.45 -6.47 -4.91
CA GLY A 367 -25.46 -6.47 -3.83
C GLY A 367 -25.21 -5.08 -3.26
N LEU A 368 -25.01 -4.06 -4.11
CA LEU A 368 -24.83 -2.66 -3.69
C LEU A 368 -26.08 -2.13 -2.98
N VAL A 369 -27.30 -2.38 -3.53
CA VAL A 369 -28.56 -1.99 -2.88
C VAL A 369 -28.73 -2.70 -1.54
N MET A 370 -28.44 -4.00 -1.46
CA MET A 370 -28.51 -4.76 -0.21
C MET A 370 -27.50 -4.27 0.82
N MET A 371 -26.27 -3.95 0.40
CA MET A 371 -25.24 -3.38 1.27
C MET A 371 -25.63 -1.99 1.80
N ASP A 372 -26.33 -1.18 1.01
CA ASP A 372 -26.78 0.13 1.45
C ASP A 372 -27.89 0.03 2.50
N ASN A 373 -28.80 -0.95 2.36
CA ASN A 373 -29.97 -1.13 3.20
C ASN A 373 -29.78 -2.10 4.39
N LEU A 374 -28.77 -3.00 4.35
CA LEU A 374 -28.53 -4.00 5.38
C LEU A 374 -27.17 -3.80 6.03
N SER A 375 -27.15 -3.09 7.16
CA SER A 375 -25.93 -2.79 7.91
C SER A 375 -25.10 -4.04 8.28
N GLY A 376 -25.75 -5.18 8.52
CA GLY A 376 -25.09 -6.45 8.83
C GLY A 376 -24.22 -7.00 7.71
N LEU A 377 -24.56 -6.76 6.45
CA LEU A 377 -23.78 -7.17 5.29
C LEU A 377 -22.60 -6.21 5.00
N LYS A 378 -22.77 -4.94 5.34
CA LYS A 378 -21.77 -3.89 5.17
C LYS A 378 -20.59 -4.02 6.15
N GLN A 379 -20.87 -4.44 7.40
CA GLN A 379 -19.91 -4.49 8.51
C GLN A 379 -18.63 -5.35 8.24
N PRO A 380 -18.70 -6.59 7.74
CA PRO A 380 -17.51 -7.41 7.49
C PRO A 380 -16.58 -6.77 6.45
N LEU A 381 -17.15 -6.23 5.36
CA LEU A 381 -16.39 -5.55 4.31
C LEU A 381 -15.74 -4.28 4.85
N LEU A 382 -16.48 -3.48 5.62
CA LEU A 382 -15.95 -2.27 6.25
C LEU A 382 -14.80 -2.59 7.21
N ARG A 383 -14.93 -3.60 8.06
CA ARG A 383 -13.85 -4.01 8.95
C ARG A 383 -12.58 -4.37 8.19
N GLN A 384 -12.72 -5.12 7.09
CA GLN A 384 -11.59 -5.53 6.26
C GLN A 384 -10.94 -4.32 5.57
N THR A 385 -11.74 -3.45 4.93
CA THR A 385 -11.24 -2.28 4.19
C THR A 385 -10.67 -1.20 5.11
N LEU A 386 -11.24 -1.02 6.29
CA LEU A 386 -10.72 -0.11 7.31
C LEU A 386 -9.50 -0.67 8.05
N GLY A 387 -9.13 -1.94 7.82
CA GLY A 387 -8.02 -2.58 8.51
C GLY A 387 -8.28 -2.92 9.98
N LEU A 388 -9.57 -2.97 10.38
CA LEU A 388 -10.02 -3.35 11.73
C LEU A 388 -10.12 -4.88 11.84
N VAL A 389 -9.04 -5.56 11.52
CA VAL A 389 -8.92 -7.03 11.53
C VAL A 389 -8.04 -7.49 12.67
N SER A 390 -8.29 -8.70 13.19
CA SER A 390 -7.39 -9.35 14.15
C SER A 390 -6.05 -9.66 13.46
N ARG A 391 -4.97 -9.29 14.13
CA ARG A 391 -3.58 -9.46 13.65
C ARG A 391 -2.85 -10.46 14.51
#